data_0a0f278a0e026bb89d3527d17269017b
#
_entry.id   0a0f278a0e026bb89d3527d17269017b
#
_cell.length_a   1.000
_cell.length_b   1.000
_cell.length_c   1.000
_cell.angle_alpha   90.00
_cell.angle_beta   90.00
_cell.angle_gamma   90.00
#
_symmetry.space_group_name_H-M   'P 1'
#
loop_
_entity.id
_entity.type
_entity.pdbx_description
1 polymer ?
#
loop_
_entity_poly.entity_id
_entity_poly.type
_entity_poly.pdbx_seq_one_letter_code
_entity_poly.pdbx_strand_id
1 'polypeptide(L)'
;MHMTELFDPKNHPHRRFNPMIKEWVLVSPHRGARPWQGKVELSEPFENIGYDKECYLCPGNTRMNGEANNHYTGTYVFDNDFAALQPDTPPAVSNDPLFRMSAEQGKSRVICFSPDHSKTLPQLSVEQIKQVVDTWQRESHTLGESYRSVQIFENKGALMGCSNPHPHGQVWAQQQLPSLVDKKHKSFAEYYQAHGSNMLQDYAAKEQDRQERV
;
A
#
# COMPACT_ATOMS: atom_id res chain seq x y z
N MET A 1 -3.64 8.30 53.33
CA MET A 1 -2.72 7.53 52.47
C MET A 1 -3.25 7.55 51.05
N HIS A 2 -2.71 8.38 50.17
CA HIS A 2 -3.04 8.28 48.76
C HIS A 2 -2.39 6.98 48.25
N MET A 3 -3.21 5.98 47.95
CA MET A 3 -2.74 4.84 47.16
C MET A 3 -2.26 5.43 45.82
N THR A 4 -0.96 5.34 45.55
CA THR A 4 -0.43 5.68 44.21
C THR A 4 -1.06 4.71 43.21
N GLU A 5 -1.90 5.23 42.36
CA GLU A 5 -2.52 4.48 41.27
C GLU A 5 -1.40 3.86 40.42
N LEU A 6 -1.46 2.53 40.20
CA LEU A 6 -0.47 1.84 39.42
C LEU A 6 -0.66 2.19 37.94
N PHE A 7 0.43 2.28 37.19
CA PHE A 7 0.39 2.56 35.76
C PHE A 7 -0.39 1.46 35.03
N ASP A 8 -1.40 1.88 34.26
CA ASP A 8 -2.20 1.02 33.40
C ASP A 8 -2.11 1.53 31.94
N PRO A 9 -1.51 0.78 31.02
CA PRO A 9 -1.38 1.18 29.62
C PRO A 9 -2.72 1.29 28.88
N LYS A 10 -3.83 0.76 29.43
CA LYS A 10 -5.17 0.89 28.86
C LYS A 10 -5.82 2.23 29.22
N ASN A 11 -5.38 2.89 30.29
CA ASN A 11 -5.98 4.12 30.80
C ASN A 11 -5.02 5.32 30.80
N HIS A 12 -3.71 5.08 30.94
CA HIS A 12 -2.75 6.16 31.09
C HIS A 12 -2.01 6.51 29.80
N PRO A 13 -1.73 7.80 29.56
CA PRO A 13 -0.90 8.21 28.42
C PRO A 13 0.49 7.60 28.49
N HIS A 14 0.96 7.11 27.38
CA HIS A 14 2.29 6.52 27.28
C HIS A 14 2.84 6.63 25.85
N ARG A 15 4.10 6.28 25.66
CA ARG A 15 4.71 6.18 24.34
C ARG A 15 4.98 4.71 24.01
N ARG A 16 4.71 4.33 22.77
CA ARG A 16 5.09 3.05 22.21
C ARG A 16 6.16 3.23 21.16
N PHE A 17 7.17 2.40 21.20
CA PHE A 17 8.25 2.40 20.22
C PHE A 17 7.88 1.53 19.02
N ASN A 18 8.01 2.09 17.81
CA ASN A 18 7.89 1.35 16.58
C ASN A 18 9.29 0.88 16.14
N PRO A 19 9.65 -0.39 16.30
CA PRO A 19 11.00 -0.88 16.00
C PRO A 19 11.33 -0.87 14.50
N MET A 20 10.32 -0.90 13.62
CA MET A 20 10.54 -0.90 12.17
C MET A 20 11.07 0.43 11.63
N ILE A 21 10.69 1.55 12.26
CA ILE A 21 11.09 2.89 11.83
C ILE A 21 11.86 3.66 12.91
N LYS A 22 12.03 3.04 14.10
CA LYS A 22 12.72 3.60 15.28
C LYS A 22 12.12 4.92 15.76
N GLU A 23 10.81 5.01 15.77
CA GLU A 23 10.07 6.20 16.20
C GLU A 23 9.15 5.89 17.38
N TRP A 24 8.98 6.88 18.25
CA TRP A 24 8.06 6.81 19.37
C TRP A 24 6.72 7.43 19.00
N VAL A 25 5.63 6.73 19.30
CA VAL A 25 4.26 7.20 19.10
C VAL A 25 3.61 7.45 20.45
N LEU A 26 3.01 8.63 20.63
CA LEU A 26 2.20 8.94 21.80
C LEU A 26 0.86 8.22 21.72
N VAL A 27 0.51 7.47 22.75
CA VAL A 27 -0.77 6.77 22.91
C VAL A 27 -1.50 7.39 24.10
N SER A 28 -2.76 7.79 23.88
CA SER A 28 -3.62 8.43 24.87
C SER A 28 -4.97 7.71 24.94
N PRO A 29 -5.06 6.54 25.60
CA PRO A 29 -6.24 5.68 25.57
C PRO A 29 -7.50 6.36 26.13
N HIS A 30 -7.36 7.15 27.20
CA HIS A 30 -8.45 7.89 27.85
C HIS A 30 -9.20 8.82 26.89
N ARG A 31 -8.58 9.25 25.79
CA ARG A 31 -9.24 10.07 24.76
C ARG A 31 -10.25 9.30 23.92
N GLY A 32 -10.23 7.97 23.96
CA GLY A 32 -11.22 7.13 23.32
C GLY A 32 -12.64 7.32 23.90
N ALA A 33 -12.74 7.80 25.15
CA ALA A 33 -14.01 8.16 25.78
C ALA A 33 -14.60 9.51 25.30
N ARG A 34 -13.87 10.27 24.46
CA ARG A 34 -14.35 11.54 23.93
C ARG A 34 -15.53 11.28 23.00
N PRO A 35 -16.67 12.02 23.14
CA PRO A 35 -17.78 11.91 22.21
C PRO A 35 -17.31 12.16 20.78
N TRP A 36 -17.56 11.19 19.88
CA TRP A 36 -17.24 11.33 18.48
C TRP A 36 -18.23 12.26 17.80
N GLN A 37 -17.75 13.35 17.22
CA GLN A 37 -18.54 14.30 16.44
C GLN A 37 -18.05 14.37 14.98
N GLY A 38 -17.35 13.34 14.53
CA GLY A 38 -16.85 13.26 13.17
C GLY A 38 -17.93 12.94 12.15
N LYS A 39 -17.58 13.05 10.87
CA LYS A 39 -18.46 12.71 9.76
C LYS A 39 -18.78 11.22 9.78
N VAL A 40 -20.07 10.89 9.74
CA VAL A 40 -20.55 9.54 9.47
C VAL A 40 -20.80 9.43 7.98
N GLU A 41 -20.06 8.57 7.29
CA GLU A 41 -20.30 8.28 5.89
C GLU A 41 -21.28 7.11 5.80
N LEU A 42 -22.39 7.34 5.12
CA LEU A 42 -23.27 6.27 4.71
C LEU A 42 -22.60 5.53 3.56
N SER A 43 -22.58 4.21 3.61
CA SER A 43 -22.18 3.41 2.47
C SER A 43 -23.12 3.72 1.31
N GLU A 44 -22.61 4.27 0.22
CA GLU A 44 -23.40 4.42 -0.99
C GLU A 44 -23.89 3.03 -1.45
N PRO A 45 -25.13 2.94 -1.97
CA PRO A 45 -25.61 1.68 -2.53
C PRO A 45 -24.66 1.25 -3.63
N PHE A 46 -24.08 0.06 -3.50
CA PHE A 46 -23.18 -0.49 -4.48
C PHE A 46 -24.00 -0.96 -5.69
N GLU A 47 -23.90 -0.25 -6.80
CA GLU A 47 -24.48 -0.71 -8.06
C GLU A 47 -23.65 -1.88 -8.58
N ASN A 48 -24.28 -3.05 -8.69
CA ASN A 48 -23.63 -4.26 -9.22
C ASN A 48 -23.61 -4.22 -10.75
N ILE A 49 -22.83 -3.28 -11.29
CA ILE A 49 -22.63 -3.13 -12.74
C ILE A 49 -21.37 -3.90 -13.11
N GLY A 50 -21.51 -5.14 -13.58
CA GLY A 50 -20.38 -5.99 -13.96
C GLY A 50 -19.52 -5.45 -15.11
N TYR A 51 -20.09 -4.57 -15.95
CA TYR A 51 -19.41 -3.90 -17.07
C TYR A 51 -19.97 -2.50 -17.27
N ASP A 52 -19.08 -1.51 -17.35
CA ASP A 52 -19.43 -0.13 -17.65
C ASP A 52 -18.76 0.29 -18.97
N LYS A 53 -19.55 0.66 -19.97
CA LYS A 53 -19.08 1.08 -21.29
C LYS A 53 -18.29 2.39 -21.27
N GLU A 54 -18.52 3.24 -20.27
CA GLU A 54 -17.80 4.51 -20.09
C GLU A 54 -16.52 4.36 -19.25
N CYS A 55 -16.31 3.21 -18.61
CA CYS A 55 -15.13 2.94 -17.80
C CYS A 55 -13.92 2.60 -18.68
N TYR A 56 -12.90 3.45 -18.68
CA TYR A 56 -11.66 3.24 -19.46
C TYR A 56 -10.80 2.06 -18.97
N LEU A 57 -11.17 1.38 -17.85
CA LEU A 57 -10.51 0.17 -17.37
C LEU A 57 -11.23 -1.12 -17.77
N CYS A 58 -12.52 -1.07 -18.13
CA CYS A 58 -13.25 -2.27 -18.53
C CYS A 58 -12.66 -2.93 -19.79
N PRO A 59 -12.82 -4.26 -19.97
CA PRO A 59 -12.33 -4.99 -21.15
C PRO A 59 -12.86 -4.41 -22.45
N GLY A 60 -12.00 -4.21 -23.44
CA GLY A 60 -12.35 -3.71 -24.77
C GLY A 60 -12.58 -2.19 -24.86
N ASN A 61 -12.69 -1.48 -23.75
CA ASN A 61 -12.86 -0.02 -23.76
C ASN A 61 -11.54 0.69 -24.07
N THR A 62 -11.66 1.93 -24.54
CA THR A 62 -10.51 2.78 -24.90
C THR A 62 -10.01 3.51 -23.65
N ARG A 63 -8.72 3.44 -23.40
CA ARG A 63 -8.01 4.17 -22.33
C ARG A 63 -7.82 5.64 -22.67
N MET A 64 -7.37 6.42 -21.70
CA MET A 64 -7.17 7.86 -21.86
C MET A 64 -6.07 8.21 -22.87
N ASN A 65 -5.12 7.30 -23.15
CA ASN A 65 -4.09 7.45 -24.17
C ASN A 65 -4.59 7.10 -25.59
N GLY A 66 -5.84 6.67 -25.76
CA GLY A 66 -6.44 6.27 -27.04
C GLY A 66 -6.27 4.79 -27.41
N GLU A 67 -5.53 4.00 -26.61
CA GLU A 67 -5.39 2.56 -26.84
C GLU A 67 -6.59 1.78 -26.29
N ALA A 68 -7.03 0.76 -27.00
CA ALA A 68 -8.07 -0.14 -26.52
C ALA A 68 -7.50 -1.21 -25.59
N ASN A 69 -8.19 -1.46 -24.49
CA ASN A 69 -7.89 -2.61 -23.64
C ASN A 69 -8.16 -3.92 -24.38
N ASN A 70 -7.38 -4.94 -24.09
CA ASN A 70 -7.70 -6.29 -24.49
C ASN A 70 -9.05 -6.73 -23.90
N HIS A 71 -9.73 -7.68 -24.54
CA HIS A 71 -10.89 -8.37 -23.95
C HIS A 71 -10.40 -9.39 -22.89
N TYR A 72 -9.83 -8.88 -21.79
CA TYR A 72 -9.27 -9.70 -20.72
C TYR A 72 -10.36 -10.39 -19.89
N THR A 73 -10.09 -11.61 -19.45
CA THR A 73 -11.01 -12.46 -18.68
C THR A 73 -10.52 -12.76 -17.25
N GLY A 74 -9.32 -12.32 -16.92
CA GLY A 74 -8.67 -12.43 -15.62
C GLY A 74 -8.07 -11.10 -15.19
N THR A 75 -6.85 -11.10 -14.68
CA THR A 75 -6.10 -9.87 -14.39
C THR A 75 -5.59 -9.22 -15.70
N TYR A 76 -5.53 -7.90 -15.71
CA TYR A 76 -4.97 -7.14 -16.83
C TYR A 76 -3.98 -6.09 -16.35
N VAL A 77 -2.78 -6.06 -16.95
CA VAL A 77 -1.69 -5.14 -16.58
C VAL A 77 -1.31 -4.30 -17.78
N PHE A 78 -1.16 -3.00 -17.57
CA PHE A 78 -0.69 -2.07 -18.60
C PHE A 78 0.12 -0.93 -17.96
N ASP A 79 0.95 -0.26 -18.75
CA ASP A 79 1.70 0.91 -18.31
C ASP A 79 0.72 2.07 -18.07
N ASN A 80 0.82 2.74 -16.92
CA ASN A 80 -0.13 3.78 -16.52
C ASN A 80 -0.07 4.97 -17.49
N ASP A 81 -1.21 5.35 -18.06
CA ASP A 81 -1.32 6.47 -19.02
C ASP A 81 -0.91 7.82 -18.39
N PHE A 82 -1.01 7.93 -17.05
CA PHE A 82 -0.57 9.08 -16.26
C PHE A 82 0.50 8.65 -15.25
N ALA A 83 1.57 8.06 -15.75
CA ALA A 83 2.63 7.49 -14.94
C ALA A 83 3.31 8.56 -14.03
N ALA A 84 3.34 8.28 -12.72
CA ALA A 84 4.08 9.10 -11.75
C ALA A 84 5.60 8.94 -11.89
N LEU A 85 6.06 7.79 -12.38
CA LEU A 85 7.45 7.47 -12.64
C LEU A 85 7.64 7.18 -14.12
N GLN A 86 8.67 7.77 -14.72
CA GLN A 86 8.99 7.63 -16.14
C GLN A 86 10.38 6.99 -16.30
N PRO A 87 10.55 6.05 -17.23
CA PRO A 87 11.82 5.34 -17.41
C PRO A 87 12.91 6.22 -18.05
N ASP A 88 12.53 7.26 -18.76
CA ASP A 88 13.37 8.16 -19.55
C ASP A 88 13.60 9.53 -18.88
N THR A 89 13.29 9.66 -17.59
CA THR A 89 13.56 10.89 -16.83
C THR A 89 15.05 11.27 -16.95
N PRO A 90 15.39 12.46 -17.44
CA PRO A 90 16.79 12.89 -17.56
C PRO A 90 17.48 12.97 -16.20
N PRO A 91 18.75 12.61 -16.08
CA PRO A 91 19.48 12.70 -14.82
C PRO A 91 19.62 14.16 -14.38
N ALA A 92 19.33 14.42 -13.12
CA ALA A 92 19.53 15.71 -12.48
C ALA A 92 19.82 15.53 -10.99
N VAL A 93 20.67 16.40 -10.43
CA VAL A 93 20.96 16.43 -9.00
C VAL A 93 21.20 17.86 -8.54
N SER A 94 20.67 18.22 -7.40
CA SER A 94 21.03 19.41 -6.64
C SER A 94 21.46 18.99 -5.23
N ASN A 95 22.63 19.43 -4.82
CA ASN A 95 23.18 19.17 -3.49
C ASN A 95 23.07 20.38 -2.54
N ASP A 96 22.26 21.37 -2.89
CA ASP A 96 21.96 22.47 -1.98
C ASP A 96 21.42 21.91 -0.65
N PRO A 97 21.94 22.32 0.51
CA PRO A 97 21.55 21.75 1.81
C PRO A 97 20.07 21.96 2.14
N LEU A 98 19.42 22.98 1.60
CA LEU A 98 18.01 23.33 1.84
C LEU A 98 17.09 22.92 0.68
N PHE A 99 17.63 22.83 -0.56
CA PHE A 99 16.88 22.52 -1.78
C PHE A 99 17.46 21.31 -2.51
N ARG A 100 17.70 20.24 -1.75
CA ARG A 100 18.25 18.99 -2.28
C ARG A 100 17.23 18.26 -3.14
N MET A 101 17.62 17.88 -4.35
CA MET A 101 16.82 17.05 -5.23
C MET A 101 17.67 16.09 -6.05
N SER A 102 17.08 15.02 -6.53
CA SER A 102 17.65 14.15 -7.56
C SER A 102 16.53 13.71 -8.51
N ALA A 103 16.88 13.49 -9.77
CA ALA A 103 15.95 12.85 -10.70
C ALA A 103 15.71 11.39 -10.25
N GLU A 104 14.49 10.91 -10.50
CA GLU A 104 14.09 9.53 -10.25
C GLU A 104 13.56 8.91 -11.54
N GLN A 105 14.14 7.77 -11.93
CA GLN A 105 13.65 6.98 -13.05
C GLN A 105 12.86 5.80 -12.51
N GLY A 106 11.80 5.45 -13.22
CA GLY A 106 10.98 4.34 -12.80
C GLY A 106 9.89 3.99 -13.78
N LYS A 107 9.03 3.08 -13.37
CA LYS A 107 7.88 2.62 -14.15
C LYS A 107 6.64 2.52 -13.27
N SER A 108 5.52 3.00 -13.79
CA SER A 108 4.22 2.87 -13.13
C SER A 108 3.29 2.03 -14.00
N ARG A 109 2.64 1.03 -13.38
CA ARG A 109 1.66 0.16 -14.03
C ARG A 109 0.34 0.14 -13.26
N VAL A 110 -0.73 -0.17 -13.98
CA VAL A 110 -2.05 -0.45 -13.42
C VAL A 110 -2.32 -1.95 -13.54
N ILE A 111 -2.94 -2.53 -12.52
CA ILE A 111 -3.39 -3.93 -12.49
C ILE A 111 -4.89 -3.93 -12.26
N CYS A 112 -5.70 -4.21 -13.28
CA CYS A 112 -7.10 -4.54 -13.08
C CYS A 112 -7.19 -5.96 -12.50
N PHE A 113 -7.90 -6.12 -11.39
CA PHE A 113 -7.95 -7.40 -10.66
C PHE A 113 -8.89 -8.40 -11.33
N SER A 114 -9.89 -7.91 -12.05
CA SER A 114 -10.95 -8.70 -12.66
C SER A 114 -11.56 -7.92 -13.82
N PRO A 115 -12.17 -8.60 -14.82
CA PRO A 115 -12.96 -7.92 -15.83
C PRO A 115 -14.27 -7.34 -15.29
N ASP A 116 -14.72 -7.79 -14.12
CA ASP A 116 -15.97 -7.35 -13.49
C ASP A 116 -15.75 -6.02 -12.78
N HIS A 117 -16.43 -4.97 -13.27
CA HIS A 117 -16.33 -3.60 -12.76
C HIS A 117 -16.74 -3.47 -11.29
N SER A 118 -17.58 -4.36 -10.82
CA SER A 118 -18.19 -4.26 -9.49
C SER A 118 -17.47 -5.03 -8.38
N LYS A 119 -16.64 -6.03 -8.72
CA LYS A 119 -16.05 -6.95 -7.73
C LYS A 119 -14.74 -6.45 -7.16
N THR A 120 -14.75 -6.09 -5.89
CA THR A 120 -13.53 -5.79 -5.13
C THR A 120 -12.80 -7.07 -4.69
N LEU A 121 -11.52 -6.98 -4.29
CA LEU A 121 -10.70 -8.14 -3.89
C LEU A 121 -11.40 -9.12 -2.93
N PRO A 122 -12.08 -8.68 -1.84
CA PRO A 122 -12.77 -9.61 -0.93
C PRO A 122 -13.95 -10.35 -1.54
N GLN A 123 -14.43 -9.93 -2.71
CA GLN A 123 -15.58 -10.55 -3.41
C GLN A 123 -15.16 -11.50 -4.52
N LEU A 124 -13.86 -11.57 -4.81
CA LEU A 124 -13.30 -12.50 -5.80
C LEU A 124 -13.29 -13.93 -5.26
N SER A 125 -13.39 -14.91 -6.16
CA SER A 125 -13.17 -16.31 -5.79
C SER A 125 -11.71 -16.55 -5.40
N VAL A 126 -11.44 -17.65 -4.71
CA VAL A 126 -10.07 -18.06 -4.33
C VAL A 126 -9.18 -18.19 -5.56
N GLU A 127 -9.70 -18.74 -6.66
CA GLU A 127 -8.98 -18.88 -7.92
C GLU A 127 -8.63 -17.52 -8.55
N GLN A 128 -9.56 -16.57 -8.50
CA GLN A 128 -9.32 -15.20 -8.96
C GLN A 128 -8.28 -14.48 -8.09
N ILE A 129 -8.35 -14.64 -6.76
CA ILE A 129 -7.35 -14.08 -5.84
C ILE A 129 -5.97 -14.68 -6.12
N LYS A 130 -5.88 -15.99 -6.39
CA LYS A 130 -4.61 -16.61 -6.82
C LYS A 130 -4.06 -15.96 -8.09
N GLN A 131 -4.89 -15.72 -9.10
CA GLN A 131 -4.46 -15.04 -10.33
C GLN A 131 -3.93 -13.62 -10.04
N VAL A 132 -4.55 -12.90 -9.11
CA VAL A 132 -4.05 -11.58 -8.67
C VAL A 132 -2.67 -11.72 -8.01
N VAL A 133 -2.51 -12.69 -7.09
CA VAL A 133 -1.23 -12.95 -6.42
C VAL A 133 -0.14 -13.36 -7.42
N ASP A 134 -0.45 -14.23 -8.36
CA ASP A 134 0.47 -14.66 -9.43
C ASP A 134 0.88 -13.46 -10.30
N THR A 135 -0.05 -12.54 -10.54
CA THR A 135 0.24 -11.29 -11.25
C THR A 135 1.17 -10.38 -10.44
N TRP A 136 0.92 -10.22 -9.14
CA TRP A 136 1.81 -9.45 -8.27
C TRP A 136 3.23 -10.03 -8.20
N GLN A 137 3.35 -11.34 -8.12
CA GLN A 137 4.65 -12.03 -8.15
C GLN A 137 5.39 -11.79 -9.47
N ARG A 138 4.70 -11.98 -10.60
CA ARG A 138 5.26 -11.74 -11.93
C ARG A 138 5.74 -10.30 -12.12
N GLU A 139 4.89 -9.32 -11.75
CA GLU A 139 5.26 -7.91 -11.86
C GLU A 139 6.42 -7.55 -10.93
N SER A 140 6.43 -8.05 -9.69
CA SER A 140 7.53 -7.85 -8.75
C SER A 140 8.84 -8.45 -9.28
N HIS A 141 8.81 -9.64 -9.85
CA HIS A 141 9.99 -10.30 -10.41
C HIS A 141 10.50 -9.55 -11.64
N THR A 142 9.63 -9.33 -12.63
CA THR A 142 10.00 -8.71 -13.91
C THR A 142 10.54 -7.28 -13.72
N LEU A 143 9.88 -6.47 -12.88
CA LEU A 143 10.32 -5.11 -12.62
C LEU A 143 11.54 -5.08 -11.69
N GLY A 144 11.65 -6.05 -10.78
CA GLY A 144 12.79 -6.21 -9.88
C GLY A 144 14.12 -6.54 -10.57
N GLU A 145 14.10 -7.03 -11.81
CA GLU A 145 15.31 -7.21 -12.63
C GLU A 145 15.95 -5.87 -13.02
N SER A 146 15.16 -4.81 -13.15
CA SER A 146 15.59 -3.49 -13.62
C SER A 146 15.55 -2.41 -12.54
N TYR A 147 14.68 -2.56 -11.55
CA TYR A 147 14.43 -1.55 -10.51
C TYR A 147 14.71 -2.12 -9.12
N ARG A 148 15.30 -1.30 -8.28
CA ARG A 148 15.69 -1.69 -6.91
C ARG A 148 14.52 -1.76 -5.95
N SER A 149 13.45 -1.03 -6.21
CA SER A 149 12.23 -1.01 -5.40
C SER A 149 11.02 -1.23 -6.29
N VAL A 150 10.20 -2.21 -5.94
CA VAL A 150 8.90 -2.47 -6.58
C VAL A 150 7.83 -2.46 -5.50
N GLN A 151 6.88 -1.55 -5.63
CA GLN A 151 5.79 -1.38 -4.67
C GLN A 151 4.47 -1.66 -5.36
N ILE A 152 3.69 -2.60 -4.83
CA ILE A 152 2.33 -2.90 -5.29
C ILE A 152 1.35 -2.42 -4.23
N PHE A 153 0.31 -1.69 -4.63
CA PHE A 153 -0.66 -1.12 -3.72
C PHE A 153 -2.02 -0.88 -4.39
N GLU A 154 -3.05 -0.73 -3.60
CA GLU A 154 -4.39 -0.30 -4.01
C GLU A 154 -4.78 0.95 -3.22
N ASN A 155 -5.30 1.97 -3.92
CA ASN A 155 -6.01 3.09 -3.33
C ASN A 155 -7.51 2.86 -3.54
N LYS A 156 -8.18 2.27 -2.56
CA LYS A 156 -9.60 1.94 -2.67
C LYS A 156 -10.48 3.06 -2.13
N GLY A 157 -11.43 3.46 -2.96
CA GLY A 157 -12.42 4.47 -2.61
C GLY A 157 -11.98 5.92 -2.84
N ALA A 158 -12.97 6.80 -3.00
CA ALA A 158 -12.76 8.21 -3.34
C ALA A 158 -11.92 8.96 -2.29
N LEU A 159 -12.08 8.64 -1.00
CA LEU A 159 -11.29 9.25 0.09
C LEU A 159 -9.79 8.92 0.00
N MET A 160 -9.44 7.82 -0.61
CA MET A 160 -8.04 7.42 -0.84
C MET A 160 -7.48 7.95 -2.17
N GLY A 161 -8.24 8.81 -2.88
CA GLY A 161 -7.84 9.36 -4.16
C GLY A 161 -8.03 8.39 -5.34
N CYS A 162 -8.86 7.36 -5.19
CA CYS A 162 -9.22 6.48 -6.30
C CYS A 162 -10.10 7.25 -7.30
N SER A 163 -9.61 7.41 -8.53
CA SER A 163 -10.31 8.16 -9.58
C SER A 163 -11.25 7.30 -10.44
N ASN A 164 -11.17 5.98 -10.33
CA ASN A 164 -11.99 5.03 -11.11
C ASN A 164 -12.51 3.92 -10.19
N PRO A 165 -13.83 3.66 -10.13
CA PRO A 165 -14.42 2.65 -9.26
C PRO A 165 -14.10 1.21 -9.68
N HIS A 166 -13.67 0.96 -10.93
CA HIS A 166 -13.24 -0.37 -11.35
C HIS A 166 -12.08 -0.86 -10.47
N PRO A 167 -12.20 -2.01 -9.80
CA PRO A 167 -11.20 -2.48 -8.86
C PRO A 167 -9.83 -2.72 -9.48
N HIS A 168 -8.87 -1.92 -9.07
CA HIS A 168 -7.51 -1.96 -9.62
C HIS A 168 -6.46 -1.61 -8.56
N GLY A 169 -5.27 -2.13 -8.75
CA GLY A 169 -4.07 -1.75 -8.02
C GLY A 169 -3.07 -1.06 -8.94
N GLN A 170 -1.99 -0.60 -8.35
CA GLN A 170 -0.88 0.03 -9.04
C GLN A 170 0.43 -0.65 -8.67
N VAL A 171 1.40 -0.56 -9.57
CA VAL A 171 2.79 -0.93 -9.34
C VAL A 171 3.66 0.28 -9.61
N TRP A 172 4.49 0.65 -8.63
CA TRP A 172 5.55 1.63 -8.80
C TRP A 172 6.90 0.94 -8.64
N ALA A 173 7.72 1.01 -9.68
CA ALA A 173 9.07 0.48 -9.68
C ALA A 173 10.06 1.61 -9.90
N GLN A 174 11.10 1.73 -9.05
CA GLN A 174 12.04 2.85 -9.07
C GLN A 174 13.44 2.45 -8.61
N GLN A 175 14.44 3.26 -8.95
CA GLN A 175 15.84 2.98 -8.61
C GLN A 175 16.18 3.29 -7.15
N GLN A 176 15.56 4.32 -6.56
CA GLN A 176 15.81 4.67 -5.17
C GLN A 176 14.80 3.99 -4.24
N LEU A 177 15.26 3.56 -3.07
CA LEU A 177 14.34 3.09 -2.04
C LEU A 177 13.54 4.28 -1.49
N PRO A 178 12.19 4.20 -1.45
CA PRO A 178 11.39 5.18 -0.72
C PRO A 178 11.86 5.29 0.74
N SER A 179 11.90 6.50 1.28
CA SER A 179 12.49 6.77 2.61
C SER A 179 11.96 5.87 3.73
N LEU A 180 10.67 5.54 3.71
CA LEU A 180 10.07 4.65 4.71
C LEU A 180 10.54 3.19 4.53
N VAL A 181 10.68 2.74 3.28
CA VAL A 181 11.20 1.39 2.95
C VAL A 181 12.66 1.27 3.38
N ASP A 182 13.48 2.29 3.09
CA ASP A 182 14.90 2.34 3.49
C ASP A 182 15.07 2.31 5.03
N LYS A 183 14.27 3.10 5.77
CA LYS A 183 14.24 3.06 7.24
C LYS A 183 13.93 1.66 7.77
N LYS A 184 12.90 1.02 7.24
CA LYS A 184 12.51 -0.35 7.65
C LYS A 184 13.61 -1.36 7.33
N HIS A 185 14.16 -1.29 6.12
CA HIS A 185 15.23 -2.19 5.69
C HIS A 185 16.45 -2.11 6.62
N LYS A 186 16.89 -0.90 6.94
CA LYS A 186 17.99 -0.68 7.89
C LYS A 186 17.66 -1.25 9.27
N SER A 187 16.46 -1.00 9.79
CA SER A 187 16.03 -1.51 11.10
C SER A 187 15.98 -3.05 11.14
N PHE A 188 15.53 -3.69 10.07
CA PHE A 188 15.53 -5.16 9.97
C PHE A 188 16.95 -5.73 9.92
N ALA A 189 17.83 -5.11 9.14
CA ALA A 189 19.23 -5.53 9.06
C ALA A 189 19.95 -5.43 10.42
N GLU A 190 19.80 -4.30 11.11
CA GLU A 190 20.37 -4.09 12.43
C GLU A 190 19.80 -5.05 13.48
N TYR A 191 18.50 -5.32 13.43
CA TYR A 191 17.88 -6.30 14.32
C TYR A 191 18.46 -7.70 14.08
N TYR A 192 18.58 -8.11 12.81
CA TYR A 192 19.17 -9.39 12.46
C TYR A 192 20.63 -9.51 12.93
N GLN A 193 21.43 -8.45 12.76
CA GLN A 193 22.81 -8.43 13.25
C GLN A 193 22.91 -8.56 14.77
N ALA A 194 21.96 -7.94 15.51
CA ALA A 194 21.96 -7.95 16.98
C ALA A 194 21.41 -9.26 17.58
N HIS A 195 20.46 -9.91 16.93
CA HIS A 195 19.67 -11.02 17.50
C HIS A 195 19.80 -12.34 16.72
N GLY A 196 20.34 -12.35 15.50
CA GLY A 196 20.44 -13.53 14.65
C GLY A 196 19.09 -14.07 14.13
N SER A 197 18.01 -13.31 14.27
CA SER A 197 16.65 -13.70 13.92
C SER A 197 15.89 -12.60 13.17
N ASN A 198 14.77 -12.94 12.57
CA ASN A 198 13.94 -12.00 11.81
C ASN A 198 13.00 -11.23 12.77
N MET A 199 13.05 -9.89 12.73
CA MET A 199 12.25 -9.02 13.60
C MET A 199 10.74 -9.32 13.55
N LEU A 200 10.18 -9.54 12.35
CA LEU A 200 8.74 -9.76 12.20
C LEU A 200 8.31 -11.14 12.67
N GLN A 201 9.17 -12.16 12.50
CA GLN A 201 8.92 -13.50 13.03
C GLN A 201 8.95 -13.49 14.56
N ASP A 202 9.96 -12.86 15.16
CA ASP A 202 10.05 -12.71 16.61
C ASP A 202 8.89 -11.90 17.19
N TYR A 203 8.46 -10.85 16.46
CA TYR A 203 7.28 -10.08 16.85
C TYR A 203 6.02 -10.94 16.82
N ALA A 204 5.79 -11.70 15.74
CA ALA A 204 4.62 -12.56 15.60
C ALA A 204 4.57 -13.64 16.72
N ALA A 205 5.71 -14.29 17.01
CA ALA A 205 5.79 -15.25 18.09
C ALA A 205 5.45 -14.63 19.46
N LYS A 206 6.04 -13.46 19.78
CA LYS A 206 5.74 -12.75 21.03
C LYS A 206 4.30 -12.29 21.13
N GLU A 207 3.68 -11.89 20.01
CA GLU A 207 2.28 -11.45 20.00
C GLU A 207 1.33 -12.63 20.22
N GLN A 208 1.65 -13.78 19.63
CA GLN A 208 0.91 -15.02 19.83
C GLN A 208 0.92 -15.48 21.29
N ASP A 209 2.08 -15.34 21.98
CA ASP A 209 2.21 -15.67 23.40
C ASP A 209 1.45 -14.70 24.29
N ARG A 210 1.48 -13.40 23.96
CA ARG A 210 0.88 -12.33 24.78
C ARG A 210 -0.61 -12.15 24.54
N GLN A 211 -1.09 -12.45 23.35
CA GLN A 211 -2.50 -12.26 22.93
C GLN A 211 -3.05 -10.86 23.23
N GLU A 212 -2.22 -9.82 23.02
CA GLU A 212 -2.62 -8.44 23.29
C GLU A 212 -3.34 -7.78 22.09
N ARG A 213 -3.00 -8.20 20.85
CA ARG A 213 -3.49 -7.58 19.60
C ARG A 213 -4.12 -8.60 18.63
N VAL A 214 -3.93 -9.88 18.85
CA VAL A 214 -4.49 -11.02 18.09
C VAL A 214 -5.12 -12.03 19.03
#